data_0aa6d0e3d28c8a816013f64b7dd89589
#
_entry.id   0aa6d0e3d28c8a816013f64b7dd89589
#
_cell.length_a   1.000
_cell.length_b   1.000
_cell.length_c   1.000
_cell.angle_alpha   90.00
_cell.angle_beta   90.00
_cell.angle_gamma   90.00
#
_symmetry.space_group_name_H-M   'P 1'
#
loop_
_entity.id
_entity.type
_entity.pdbx_description
1 polymer ?
#
loop_
_entity_poly.entity_id
_entity_poly.type
_entity_poly.pdbx_seq_one_letter_code
_entity_poly.pdbx_strand_id
1 'polypeptide(L)'
;EIQYCDWSSDVCSSDLPREVYIDPGIIDETGEICKSLHLDKKVLIVTGPNTYDIGAKQVINSLEKADIQSEVKIVDDASYDSIEEVEELVTPETTILGVGGGKVIDVAKLSSCNKGVYFVSMPTTASHDGIASPLASIKDSTTFTSAKAHAPIAVIADTNIIANSPFRLLSAGCADLISNFTAVKDWELAHRLKHESFSESAAALSLMSANMITDNVDNIKAGLEASARIVMKTLFSSGMAISIAGSSRPASGSEHMFSHALDKILDKPALHGEQCGIGTILMMYLYGGDWKFIRDSIKAVGAPINAKQIGIAEEDIIEALVMANEIRPERYTILGDNGISREAAYELAYKTEVI
;
A
#
# COMPACT_ATOMS: atom_id res chain seq x y z
N GLU A 1 -6.21 -3.25 -24.89
CA GLU A 1 -4.72 -3.49 -24.92
C GLU A 1 -4.12 -2.56 -23.87
N ILE A 2 -3.64 -3.15 -22.75
CA ILE A 2 -2.95 -2.41 -21.71
C ILE A 2 -1.64 -1.94 -22.31
N GLN A 3 -1.50 -0.65 -22.50
CA GLN A 3 -0.25 -0.04 -22.96
C GLN A 3 0.77 -0.14 -21.82
N TYR A 4 1.77 -1.00 -21.98
CA TYR A 4 2.90 -1.07 -21.04
C TYR A 4 3.69 0.23 -21.10
N CYS A 5 3.99 0.83 -19.95
CA CYS A 5 4.97 1.91 -19.85
C CYS A 5 6.26 1.50 -20.57
N ASP A 6 6.64 2.24 -21.59
CA ASP A 6 7.92 2.03 -22.27
C ASP A 6 9.06 2.51 -21.37
N TRP A 7 9.82 1.57 -20.85
CA TRP A 7 10.95 1.80 -19.95
C TRP A 7 12.15 2.53 -20.62
N SER A 8 12.03 2.91 -21.87
CA SER A 8 13.09 3.59 -22.63
C SER A 8 13.14 5.11 -22.44
N SER A 9 12.19 5.73 -21.71
CA SER A 9 12.22 7.17 -21.42
C SER A 9 13.02 7.46 -20.14
N ASP A 10 13.79 8.56 -20.13
CA ASP A 10 14.61 9.00 -18.99
C ASP A 10 13.80 9.21 -17.67
N VAL A 11 12.49 9.34 -17.77
CA VAL A 11 11.57 9.49 -16.63
C VAL A 11 11.39 8.18 -15.86
N CYS A 12 11.51 7.02 -16.52
CA CYS A 12 11.35 5.69 -15.89
C CYS A 12 12.68 5.06 -15.44
N SER A 13 13.78 5.79 -15.45
CA SER A 13 15.12 5.21 -15.26
C SER A 13 15.53 4.96 -13.79
N SER A 14 14.73 5.38 -12.79
CA SER A 14 15.01 5.07 -11.38
C SER A 14 13.81 4.45 -10.70
N ASP A 15 13.94 3.18 -10.30
CA ASP A 15 12.92 2.45 -9.53
C ASP A 15 12.84 2.88 -8.06
N LEU A 16 13.59 3.92 -7.66
CA LEU A 16 13.72 4.39 -6.27
C LEU A 16 13.48 5.90 -6.19
N PRO A 17 12.81 6.40 -5.13
CA PRO A 17 12.71 7.84 -4.87
C PRO A 17 14.08 8.50 -4.73
N ARG A 18 14.24 9.70 -5.29
CA ARG A 18 15.45 10.50 -5.12
C ARG A 18 15.52 11.18 -3.76
N GLU A 19 14.35 11.60 -3.25
CA GLU A 19 14.25 12.35 -2.01
C GLU A 19 13.09 11.80 -1.16
N VAL A 20 13.29 11.76 0.16
CA VAL A 20 12.29 11.28 1.12
C VAL A 20 12.28 12.18 2.34
N TYR A 21 11.16 12.83 2.56
CA TYR A 21 10.91 13.73 3.69
C TYR A 21 9.77 13.14 4.54
N ILE A 22 10.07 12.75 5.77
CA ILE A 22 9.09 12.20 6.72
C ILE A 22 9.30 12.91 8.05
N ASP A 23 8.70 14.09 8.18
CA ASP A 23 8.88 15.00 9.31
C ASP A 23 7.61 15.80 9.61
N PRO A 24 7.46 16.35 10.84
CA PRO A 24 6.31 17.18 11.17
C PRO A 24 6.39 18.56 10.49
N GLY A 25 5.30 18.99 9.87
CA GLY A 25 5.19 20.29 9.21
C GLY A 25 5.89 20.37 7.86
N ILE A 26 6.44 19.28 7.34
CA ILE A 26 7.20 19.27 6.09
C ILE A 26 6.36 19.65 4.86
N ILE A 27 5.03 19.53 4.95
CA ILE A 27 4.12 19.91 3.87
C ILE A 27 4.25 21.40 3.50
N ASP A 28 4.61 22.26 4.45
CA ASP A 28 4.80 23.69 4.21
C ASP A 28 6.06 24.01 3.38
N GLU A 29 6.97 23.05 3.24
CA GLU A 29 8.21 23.17 2.45
C GLU A 29 8.07 22.60 1.02
N THR A 30 6.89 22.11 0.64
CA THR A 30 6.64 21.45 -0.66
C THR A 30 7.12 22.29 -1.85
N GLY A 31 6.89 23.60 -1.84
CA GLY A 31 7.32 24.50 -2.93
C GLY A 31 8.84 24.55 -3.10
N GLU A 32 9.59 24.66 -2.02
CA GLU A 32 11.05 24.67 -2.04
C GLU A 32 11.61 23.29 -2.42
N ILE A 33 10.98 22.22 -1.97
CA ILE A 33 11.34 20.85 -2.37
C ILE A 33 11.13 20.67 -3.89
N CYS A 34 9.99 21.12 -4.43
CA CYS A 34 9.73 21.06 -5.87
C CYS A 34 10.79 21.83 -6.67
N LYS A 35 11.21 23.01 -6.22
CA LYS A 35 12.30 23.79 -6.86
C LYS A 35 13.63 23.04 -6.82
N SER A 36 14.00 22.48 -5.67
CA SER A 36 15.27 21.75 -5.51
C SER A 36 15.38 20.53 -6.43
N LEU A 37 14.24 19.91 -6.73
CA LEU A 37 14.12 18.74 -7.61
C LEU A 37 13.86 19.14 -9.08
N HIS A 38 13.75 20.43 -9.41
CA HIS A 38 13.37 20.93 -10.72
C HIS A 38 12.01 20.43 -11.22
N LEU A 39 11.02 20.35 -10.30
CA LEU A 39 9.66 19.89 -10.52
C LEU A 39 8.63 21.05 -10.53
N ASP A 40 9.10 22.26 -10.85
CA ASP A 40 8.41 23.53 -10.62
C ASP A 40 7.81 24.17 -11.89
N LYS A 41 7.86 23.51 -13.04
CA LYS A 41 7.34 24.08 -14.30
C LYS A 41 5.81 24.18 -14.34
N LYS A 42 5.11 23.06 -14.10
CA LYS A 42 3.67 22.97 -13.98
C LYS A 42 3.34 21.88 -12.96
N VAL A 43 2.54 22.19 -11.96
CA VAL A 43 2.16 21.24 -10.92
C VAL A 43 0.66 20.94 -11.01
N LEU A 44 0.31 19.63 -11.06
CA LEU A 44 -1.04 19.14 -10.94
C LEU A 44 -1.18 18.42 -9.59
N ILE A 45 -2.02 18.97 -8.71
CA ILE A 45 -2.34 18.37 -7.42
C ILE A 45 -3.55 17.47 -7.60
N VAL A 46 -3.36 16.17 -7.41
CA VAL A 46 -4.46 15.18 -7.34
C VAL A 46 -4.79 14.94 -5.88
N THR A 47 -6.06 15.13 -5.50
CA THR A 47 -6.51 14.99 -4.11
C THR A 47 -7.94 14.47 -4.04
N GLY A 48 -8.38 14.01 -2.86
CA GLY A 48 -9.77 13.62 -2.62
C GLY A 48 -10.58 14.75 -1.96
N PRO A 49 -11.90 14.64 -1.88
CA PRO A 49 -12.77 15.67 -1.30
C PRO A 49 -12.36 16.05 0.14
N ASN A 50 -12.07 15.05 0.97
CA ASN A 50 -11.67 15.28 2.36
C ASN A 50 -10.20 15.72 2.49
N THR A 51 -9.32 15.18 1.65
CA THR A 51 -7.89 15.46 1.73
C THR A 51 -7.51 16.81 1.13
N TYR A 52 -8.43 17.43 0.39
CA TYR A 52 -8.28 18.80 -0.06
C TYR A 52 -8.11 19.78 1.11
N ASP A 53 -8.97 19.67 2.12
CA ASP A 53 -8.90 20.54 3.32
C ASP A 53 -7.78 20.11 4.28
N ILE A 54 -7.48 18.82 4.34
CA ILE A 54 -6.49 18.25 5.27
C ILE A 54 -5.04 18.56 4.86
N GLY A 55 -4.74 18.55 3.54
CA GLY A 55 -3.36 18.69 3.06
C GLY A 55 -3.22 19.53 1.80
N ALA A 56 -4.10 19.37 0.78
CA ALA A 56 -3.89 20.01 -0.51
C ALA A 56 -3.88 21.54 -0.43
N LYS A 57 -4.70 22.15 0.42
CA LYS A 57 -4.67 23.61 0.66
C LYS A 57 -3.31 24.10 1.17
N GLN A 58 -2.66 23.36 2.05
CA GLN A 58 -1.33 23.72 2.55
C GLN A 58 -0.28 23.57 1.45
N VAL A 59 -0.38 22.53 0.62
CA VAL A 59 0.48 22.34 -0.56
C VAL A 59 0.31 23.51 -1.53
N ILE A 60 -0.91 23.92 -1.87
CA ILE A 60 -1.19 25.09 -2.73
C ILE A 60 -0.49 26.34 -2.18
N ASN A 61 -0.71 26.63 -0.89
CA ASN A 61 -0.09 27.79 -0.24
C ASN A 61 1.46 27.75 -0.28
N SER A 62 2.04 26.55 -0.13
CA SER A 62 3.49 26.36 -0.21
C SER A 62 4.02 26.61 -1.63
N LEU A 63 3.31 26.10 -2.64
CA LEU A 63 3.66 26.32 -4.07
C LEU A 63 3.53 27.80 -4.46
N GLU A 64 2.44 28.48 -4.03
CA GLU A 64 2.23 29.92 -4.26
C GLU A 64 3.35 30.76 -3.66
N LYS A 65 3.79 30.49 -2.43
CA LYS A 65 4.93 31.16 -1.79
C LYS A 65 6.25 30.96 -2.55
N ALA A 66 6.34 29.85 -3.27
CA ALA A 66 7.48 29.52 -4.10
C ALA A 66 7.34 29.99 -5.57
N ASP A 67 6.30 30.79 -5.90
CA ASP A 67 5.98 31.25 -7.26
C ASP A 67 5.74 30.11 -8.26
N ILE A 68 5.22 28.96 -7.81
CA ILE A 68 4.90 27.78 -8.65
C ILE A 68 3.40 27.78 -8.93
N GLN A 69 3.05 27.75 -10.22
CA GLN A 69 1.64 27.62 -10.63
C GLN A 69 1.17 26.18 -10.45
N SER A 70 0.00 26.01 -9.82
CA SER A 70 -0.61 24.69 -9.61
C SER A 70 -2.06 24.66 -10.03
N GLU A 71 -2.49 23.49 -10.52
CA GLU A 71 -3.88 23.15 -10.81
C GLU A 71 -4.31 22.02 -9.88
N VAL A 72 -5.59 21.93 -9.53
CA VAL A 72 -6.13 20.92 -8.60
C VAL A 72 -7.16 20.05 -9.31
N LYS A 73 -7.01 18.74 -9.21
CA LYS A 73 -8.01 17.75 -9.59
C LYS A 73 -8.46 16.96 -8.36
N ILE A 74 -9.76 17.01 -8.08
CA ILE A 74 -10.37 16.18 -7.04
C ILE A 74 -10.84 14.86 -7.67
N VAL A 75 -10.49 13.73 -7.02
CA VAL A 75 -10.90 12.38 -7.41
C VAL A 75 -11.62 11.70 -6.24
N ASP A 76 -12.70 10.99 -6.51
CA ASP A 76 -13.52 10.35 -5.49
C ASP A 76 -13.08 8.89 -5.21
N ASP A 77 -12.60 8.20 -6.23
CA ASP A 77 -12.19 6.80 -6.14
C ASP A 77 -10.94 6.51 -6.99
N ALA A 78 -10.43 5.29 -6.87
CA ALA A 78 -9.31 4.79 -7.66
C ALA A 78 -9.83 3.99 -8.86
N SER A 79 -10.53 4.65 -9.79
CA SER A 79 -11.09 4.06 -11.03
C SER A 79 -10.30 4.50 -12.26
N TYR A 80 -10.52 3.78 -13.38
CA TYR A 80 -9.96 4.18 -14.67
C TYR A 80 -10.55 5.51 -15.16
N ASP A 81 -11.82 5.80 -14.85
CA ASP A 81 -12.44 7.09 -15.19
C ASP A 81 -11.70 8.24 -14.49
N SER A 82 -11.39 8.09 -13.17
CA SER A 82 -10.60 9.07 -12.42
C SER A 82 -9.19 9.26 -13.01
N ILE A 83 -8.58 8.19 -13.52
CA ILE A 83 -7.28 8.25 -14.17
C ILE A 83 -7.35 9.04 -15.47
N GLU A 84 -8.33 8.73 -16.35
CA GLU A 84 -8.55 9.45 -17.62
C GLU A 84 -8.77 10.94 -17.40
N GLU A 85 -9.59 11.31 -16.40
CA GLU A 85 -9.85 12.70 -16.04
C GLU A 85 -8.59 13.45 -15.56
N VAL A 86 -7.68 12.77 -14.85
CA VAL A 86 -6.38 13.34 -14.46
C VAL A 86 -5.48 13.48 -15.67
N GLU A 87 -5.43 12.46 -16.54
CA GLU A 87 -4.58 12.42 -17.73
C GLU A 87 -4.90 13.52 -18.75
N GLU A 88 -6.16 13.96 -18.84
CA GLU A 88 -6.59 15.08 -19.70
C GLU A 88 -5.91 16.41 -19.33
N LEU A 89 -5.51 16.59 -18.06
CA LEU A 89 -4.87 17.82 -17.54
C LEU A 89 -3.34 17.78 -17.66
N VAL A 90 -2.77 16.60 -17.95
CA VAL A 90 -1.32 16.37 -17.96
C VAL A 90 -0.70 16.79 -19.31
N THR A 91 0.37 17.58 -19.22
CA THR A 91 1.27 17.94 -20.34
C THR A 91 2.68 17.39 -20.05
N PRO A 92 3.59 17.32 -21.04
CA PRO A 92 4.94 16.80 -20.81
C PRO A 92 5.78 17.55 -19.75
N GLU A 93 5.36 18.76 -19.39
CA GLU A 93 6.04 19.57 -18.36
C GLU A 93 5.37 19.47 -16.98
N THR A 94 4.29 18.68 -16.86
CA THR A 94 3.53 18.53 -15.63
C THR A 94 4.25 17.61 -14.64
N THR A 95 4.31 18.01 -13.38
CA THR A 95 4.59 17.12 -12.22
C THR A 95 3.28 16.86 -11.48
N ILE A 96 2.99 15.61 -11.20
CA ILE A 96 1.79 15.23 -10.44
C ILE A 96 2.14 15.07 -8.96
N LEU A 97 1.45 15.81 -8.08
CA LEU A 97 1.51 15.65 -6.63
C LEU A 97 0.23 14.94 -6.17
N GLY A 98 0.35 13.69 -5.70
CA GLY A 98 -0.77 12.95 -5.12
C GLY A 98 -0.89 13.26 -3.62
N VAL A 99 -1.84 14.11 -3.24
CA VAL A 99 -2.03 14.56 -1.84
C VAL A 99 -3.25 13.88 -1.25
N GLY A 100 -3.05 12.76 -0.54
CA GLY A 100 -4.19 12.02 -0.02
C GLY A 100 -3.89 10.64 0.54
N GLY A 101 -4.94 9.84 0.73
CA GLY A 101 -4.84 8.43 1.08
C GLY A 101 -4.51 7.56 -0.14
N GLY A 102 -4.47 6.24 0.06
CA GLY A 102 -4.05 5.27 -0.96
C GLY A 102 -4.74 5.42 -2.32
N LYS A 103 -6.06 5.64 -2.34
CA LYS A 103 -6.80 5.83 -3.61
C LYS A 103 -6.26 6.99 -4.45
N VAL A 104 -6.02 8.14 -3.80
CA VAL A 104 -5.47 9.34 -4.45
C VAL A 104 -4.05 9.09 -4.96
N ILE A 105 -3.24 8.46 -4.11
CA ILE A 105 -1.85 8.11 -4.45
C ILE A 105 -1.81 7.17 -5.66
N ASP A 106 -2.69 6.18 -5.72
CA ASP A 106 -2.70 5.20 -6.80
C ASP A 106 -3.18 5.81 -8.14
N VAL A 107 -4.20 6.67 -8.11
CA VAL A 107 -4.63 7.43 -9.31
C VAL A 107 -3.49 8.32 -9.80
N ALA A 108 -2.92 9.15 -8.94
CA ALA A 108 -1.82 10.06 -9.29
C ALA A 108 -0.60 9.31 -9.85
N LYS A 109 -0.25 8.19 -9.22
CA LYS A 109 0.85 7.32 -9.62
C LYS A 109 0.64 6.71 -11.01
N LEU A 110 -0.54 6.10 -11.25
CA LEU A 110 -0.80 5.45 -12.54
C LEU A 110 -0.96 6.47 -13.66
N SER A 111 -1.66 7.59 -13.44
CA SER A 111 -1.79 8.68 -14.42
C SER A 111 -0.41 9.25 -14.81
N SER A 112 0.49 9.44 -13.83
CA SER A 112 1.85 9.94 -14.11
C SER A 112 2.66 8.93 -14.93
N CYS A 113 2.53 7.64 -14.63
CA CYS A 113 3.18 6.57 -15.37
C CYS A 113 2.71 6.52 -16.83
N ASN A 114 1.39 6.52 -17.05
CA ASN A 114 0.80 6.47 -18.38
C ASN A 114 1.20 7.67 -19.25
N LYS A 115 1.39 8.84 -18.61
CA LYS A 115 1.79 10.09 -19.31
C LYS A 115 3.31 10.31 -19.37
N GLY A 116 4.10 9.46 -18.69
CA GLY A 116 5.56 9.60 -18.65
C GLY A 116 6.05 10.88 -17.97
N VAL A 117 5.37 11.31 -16.88
CA VAL A 117 5.71 12.51 -16.10
C VAL A 117 6.08 12.15 -14.66
N TYR A 118 6.72 13.08 -13.95
CA TYR A 118 7.10 12.84 -12.56
C TYR A 118 5.92 12.81 -11.61
N PHE A 119 6.02 11.94 -10.59
CA PHE A 119 5.06 11.78 -9.51
C PHE A 119 5.73 11.98 -8.15
N VAL A 120 5.09 12.80 -7.30
CA VAL A 120 5.46 12.97 -5.88
C VAL A 120 4.33 12.42 -5.02
N SER A 121 4.66 11.51 -4.11
CA SER A 121 3.73 10.92 -3.17
C SER A 121 3.65 11.77 -1.91
N MET A 122 2.44 12.26 -1.59
CA MET A 122 2.18 13.06 -0.38
C MET A 122 1.05 12.43 0.44
N PRO A 123 1.34 11.33 1.17
CA PRO A 123 0.33 10.59 1.91
C PRO A 123 -0.18 11.39 3.11
N THR A 124 -1.50 11.44 3.27
CA THR A 124 -2.17 12.01 4.45
C THR A 124 -2.52 10.95 5.49
N THR A 125 -2.29 9.68 5.17
CA THR A 125 -2.52 8.51 6.04
C THR A 125 -1.42 7.49 5.83
N ALA A 126 -1.17 6.64 6.83
CA ALA A 126 -0.20 5.54 6.77
C ALA A 126 -0.93 4.19 6.83
N SER A 127 -1.67 3.84 5.76
CA SER A 127 -2.58 2.68 5.74
C SER A 127 -2.09 1.46 4.97
N HIS A 128 -1.09 1.62 4.08
CA HIS A 128 -0.47 0.54 3.31
C HIS A 128 0.83 1.02 2.64
N ASP A 129 1.66 0.10 2.16
CA ASP A 129 2.98 0.40 1.58
C ASP A 129 2.96 0.92 0.13
N GLY A 130 1.80 0.96 -0.52
CA GLY A 130 1.59 1.52 -1.85
C GLY A 130 2.03 2.97 -2.03
N ILE A 131 2.26 3.70 -0.92
CA ILE A 131 2.75 5.10 -0.93
C ILE A 131 4.14 5.26 -1.57
N ALA A 132 4.97 4.22 -1.58
CA ALA A 132 6.33 4.26 -2.10
C ALA A 132 6.61 3.19 -3.17
N SER A 133 5.72 2.20 -3.32
CA SER A 133 5.89 1.11 -4.27
C SER A 133 5.55 1.52 -5.71
N PRO A 134 6.09 0.80 -6.73
CA PRO A 134 5.77 1.02 -8.15
C PRO A 134 4.48 0.31 -8.58
N LEU A 135 3.56 0.06 -7.67
CA LEU A 135 2.29 -0.60 -7.94
C LEU A 135 1.12 0.31 -7.55
N ALA A 136 0.05 0.25 -8.31
CA ALA A 136 -1.21 0.95 -8.05
C ALA A 136 -2.37 -0.04 -7.99
N SER A 137 -3.26 0.09 -7.01
CA SER A 137 -4.47 -0.72 -6.88
C SER A 137 -5.65 0.05 -7.45
N ILE A 138 -6.12 -0.37 -8.63
CA ILE A 138 -7.17 0.33 -9.36
C ILE A 138 -8.42 -0.54 -9.41
N LYS A 139 -9.57 0.07 -9.17
CA LYS A 139 -10.87 -0.58 -9.28
C LYS A 139 -11.28 -0.63 -10.75
N ASP A 140 -11.37 -1.84 -11.31
CA ASP A 140 -12.09 -2.12 -12.54
C ASP A 140 -13.53 -2.48 -12.16
N SER A 141 -14.50 -2.23 -13.02
CA SER A 141 -15.97 -2.34 -12.85
C SER A 141 -16.47 -3.16 -11.62
N THR A 142 -15.82 -4.23 -11.23
CA THR A 142 -16.19 -5.12 -10.11
C THR A 142 -15.04 -5.56 -9.22
N THR A 143 -13.77 -5.39 -9.62
CA THR A 143 -12.61 -5.92 -8.88
C THR A 143 -11.46 -4.92 -8.82
N PHE A 144 -10.61 -5.03 -7.79
CA PHE A 144 -9.34 -4.31 -7.75
C PHE A 144 -8.27 -5.10 -8.52
N THR A 145 -7.57 -4.40 -9.40
CA THR A 145 -6.41 -4.92 -10.15
C THR A 145 -5.16 -4.17 -9.74
N SER A 146 -4.07 -4.92 -9.53
CA SER A 146 -2.75 -4.33 -9.29
C SER A 146 -2.12 -3.97 -10.63
N ALA A 147 -2.05 -2.68 -10.93
CA ALA A 147 -1.42 -2.15 -12.14
C ALA A 147 0.05 -1.82 -11.88
N LYS A 148 0.91 -2.12 -12.87
CA LYS A 148 2.31 -1.68 -12.86
C LYS A 148 2.35 -0.18 -13.16
N ALA A 149 3.10 0.55 -12.33
CA ALA A 149 3.38 1.96 -12.47
C ALA A 149 4.90 2.20 -12.22
N HIS A 150 5.29 3.38 -11.78
CA HIS A 150 6.66 3.66 -11.32
C HIS A 150 6.63 4.18 -9.87
N ALA A 151 7.76 4.03 -9.18
CA ALA A 151 7.92 4.60 -7.84
C ALA A 151 7.88 6.15 -7.92
N PRO A 152 7.43 6.84 -6.84
CA PRO A 152 7.46 8.30 -6.79
C PRO A 152 8.90 8.80 -6.86
N ILE A 153 9.12 9.96 -7.53
CA ILE A 153 10.43 10.60 -7.53
C ILE A 153 10.79 11.16 -6.16
N ALA A 154 9.78 11.57 -5.40
CA ALA A 154 9.93 11.99 -4.01
C ALA A 154 8.71 11.55 -3.17
N VAL A 155 8.94 11.35 -1.88
CA VAL A 155 7.90 11.15 -0.87
C VAL A 155 7.97 12.31 0.13
N ILE A 156 6.86 13.03 0.32
CA ILE A 156 6.73 14.12 1.29
C ILE A 156 5.59 13.76 2.24
N ALA A 157 5.92 13.25 3.42
CA ALA A 157 4.98 12.75 4.40
C ALA A 157 5.00 13.60 5.67
N ASP A 158 3.96 14.40 5.86
CA ASP A 158 3.80 15.19 7.09
C ASP A 158 3.28 14.33 8.22
N THR A 159 4.14 14.06 9.20
CA THR A 159 3.82 13.16 10.31
C THR A 159 2.78 13.75 11.27
N ASN A 160 2.59 15.08 11.32
CA ASN A 160 1.49 15.69 12.06
C ASN A 160 0.13 15.42 11.39
N ILE A 161 0.06 15.53 10.07
CA ILE A 161 -1.17 15.20 9.33
C ILE A 161 -1.52 13.73 9.53
N ILE A 162 -0.55 12.84 9.37
CA ILE A 162 -0.73 11.39 9.52
C ILE A 162 -1.14 11.03 10.97
N ALA A 163 -0.54 11.65 11.98
CA ALA A 163 -0.88 11.42 13.39
C ALA A 163 -2.33 11.82 13.72
N ASN A 164 -2.84 12.86 13.04
CA ASN A 164 -4.22 13.35 13.21
C ASN A 164 -5.24 12.58 12.33
N SER A 165 -4.80 11.68 11.48
CA SER A 165 -5.70 10.82 10.71
C SER A 165 -6.40 9.80 11.63
N PRO A 166 -7.55 9.21 11.20
CA PRO A 166 -8.20 8.15 11.98
C PRO A 166 -7.22 7.01 12.31
N PHE A 167 -7.05 6.70 13.60
CA PHE A 167 -6.09 5.68 14.08
C PHE A 167 -6.27 4.31 13.42
N ARG A 168 -7.51 3.98 13.03
CA ARG A 168 -7.82 2.75 12.29
C ARG A 168 -6.97 2.62 11.01
N LEU A 169 -6.67 3.75 10.32
CA LEU A 169 -5.84 3.74 9.10
C LEU A 169 -4.38 3.43 9.43
N LEU A 170 -3.85 4.01 10.51
CA LEU A 170 -2.50 3.69 10.99
C LEU A 170 -2.39 2.22 11.43
N SER A 171 -3.39 1.73 12.17
CA SER A 171 -3.47 0.33 12.60
C SER A 171 -3.53 -0.64 11.41
N ALA A 172 -4.28 -0.28 10.35
CA ALA A 172 -4.33 -1.05 9.12
C ALA A 172 -2.94 -1.12 8.44
N GLY A 173 -2.20 0.01 8.39
CA GLY A 173 -0.83 0.03 7.88
C GLY A 173 0.14 -0.83 8.70
N CYS A 174 -0.03 -0.88 10.02
CA CYS A 174 0.74 -1.80 10.87
C CYS A 174 0.44 -3.27 10.55
N ALA A 175 -0.84 -3.63 10.35
CA ALA A 175 -1.24 -4.99 10.01
C ALA A 175 -0.76 -5.39 8.62
N ASP A 176 -0.77 -4.46 7.66
CA ASP A 176 -0.20 -4.63 6.33
C ASP A 176 1.31 -4.93 6.41
N LEU A 177 2.06 -4.18 7.23
CA LEU A 177 3.49 -4.43 7.46
C LEU A 177 3.78 -5.77 8.15
N ILE A 178 2.95 -6.19 9.10
CA ILE A 178 3.09 -7.49 9.78
C ILE A 178 2.86 -8.63 8.77
N SER A 179 2.07 -8.42 7.73
CA SER A 179 1.81 -9.42 6.68
C SER A 179 3.08 -9.84 5.92
N ASN A 180 4.10 -9.01 5.90
CA ASN A 180 5.40 -9.31 5.28
C ASN A 180 6.03 -10.60 5.81
N PHE A 181 5.74 -11.02 7.05
CA PHE A 181 6.22 -12.30 7.58
C PHE A 181 5.76 -13.50 6.75
N THR A 182 4.49 -13.50 6.31
CA THR A 182 3.96 -14.59 5.47
C THR A 182 4.28 -14.39 4.00
N ALA A 183 4.30 -13.15 3.52
CA ALA A 183 4.67 -12.84 2.15
C ALA A 183 6.09 -13.32 1.80
N VAL A 184 7.07 -13.07 2.67
CA VAL A 184 8.45 -13.55 2.46
C VAL A 184 8.53 -15.07 2.54
N LYS A 185 7.79 -15.73 3.45
CA LYS A 185 7.74 -17.20 3.52
C LYS A 185 7.17 -17.81 2.24
N ASP A 186 6.12 -17.22 1.68
CA ASP A 186 5.56 -17.65 0.40
C ASP A 186 6.56 -17.49 -0.75
N TRP A 187 7.27 -16.36 -0.75
CA TRP A 187 8.29 -16.11 -1.77
C TRP A 187 9.47 -17.10 -1.68
N GLU A 188 9.97 -17.36 -0.48
CA GLU A 188 10.98 -18.41 -0.25
C GLU A 188 10.48 -19.79 -0.67
N LEU A 189 9.22 -20.13 -0.39
CA LEU A 189 8.62 -21.39 -0.80
C LEU A 189 8.57 -21.52 -2.32
N ALA A 190 8.12 -20.47 -3.01
CA ALA A 190 8.09 -20.41 -4.47
C ALA A 190 9.52 -20.51 -5.09
N HIS A 191 10.49 -19.84 -4.49
CA HIS A 191 11.89 -19.96 -4.89
C HIS A 191 12.39 -21.42 -4.82
N ARG A 192 12.12 -22.11 -3.71
CA ARG A 192 12.59 -23.48 -3.49
C ARG A 192 11.88 -24.51 -4.38
N LEU A 193 10.57 -24.35 -4.63
CA LEU A 193 9.77 -25.37 -5.31
C LEU A 193 9.46 -25.07 -6.77
N LYS A 194 9.44 -23.80 -7.16
CA LYS A 194 9.11 -23.36 -8.52
C LYS A 194 10.27 -22.61 -9.19
N HIS A 195 11.43 -22.51 -8.53
CA HIS A 195 12.61 -21.80 -9.03
C HIS A 195 12.36 -20.34 -9.37
N GLU A 196 11.41 -19.72 -8.67
CA GLU A 196 11.13 -18.29 -8.82
C GLU A 196 12.33 -17.46 -8.38
N SER A 197 12.58 -16.32 -9.03
CA SER A 197 13.66 -15.42 -8.64
C SER A 197 13.43 -14.90 -7.21
N PHE A 198 14.48 -14.83 -6.40
CA PHE A 198 14.43 -14.38 -5.01
C PHE A 198 15.54 -13.37 -4.74
N SER A 199 15.20 -12.27 -4.09
CA SER A 199 16.15 -11.25 -3.66
C SER A 199 16.30 -11.29 -2.14
N GLU A 200 17.42 -11.77 -1.65
CA GLU A 200 17.72 -11.83 -0.21
C GLU A 200 17.67 -10.43 0.44
N SER A 201 18.15 -9.41 -0.26
CA SER A 201 18.14 -8.02 0.25
C SER A 201 16.73 -7.45 0.36
N ALA A 202 15.87 -7.70 -0.63
CA ALA A 202 14.47 -7.25 -0.58
C ALA A 202 13.69 -8.02 0.51
N ALA A 203 13.91 -9.33 0.64
CA ALA A 203 13.31 -10.14 1.70
C ALA A 203 13.76 -9.67 3.10
N ALA A 204 15.05 -9.39 3.28
CA ALA A 204 15.58 -8.88 4.55
C ALA A 204 14.98 -7.52 4.91
N LEU A 205 14.82 -6.59 3.94
CA LEU A 205 14.22 -5.28 4.17
C LEU A 205 12.73 -5.40 4.53
N SER A 206 12.00 -6.30 3.87
CA SER A 206 10.61 -6.59 4.16
C SER A 206 10.42 -7.18 5.57
N LEU A 207 11.21 -8.18 5.94
CA LEU A 207 11.19 -8.77 7.28
C LEU A 207 11.60 -7.76 8.36
N MET A 208 12.59 -6.90 8.09
CA MET A 208 12.96 -5.82 9.00
C MET A 208 11.77 -4.89 9.23
N SER A 209 10.99 -4.56 8.19
CA SER A 209 9.80 -3.73 8.30
C SER A 209 8.74 -4.37 9.20
N ALA A 210 8.47 -5.67 9.05
CA ALA A 210 7.56 -6.40 9.93
C ALA A 210 8.05 -6.41 11.39
N ASN A 211 9.33 -6.71 11.63
CA ASN A 211 9.94 -6.71 12.96
C ASN A 211 9.87 -5.32 13.62
N MET A 212 10.12 -4.24 12.87
CA MET A 212 10.02 -2.89 13.42
C MET A 212 8.65 -2.58 14.00
N ILE A 213 7.57 -3.08 13.40
CA ILE A 213 6.23 -2.89 13.95
C ILE A 213 6.02 -3.79 15.17
N THR A 214 6.35 -5.08 15.10
CA THR A 214 6.14 -6.01 16.23
C THR A 214 6.97 -5.64 17.46
N ASP A 215 8.17 -5.12 17.29
CA ASP A 215 9.03 -4.65 18.37
C ASP A 215 8.57 -3.32 19.01
N ASN A 216 7.68 -2.58 18.32
CA ASN A 216 7.19 -1.27 18.75
C ASN A 216 5.69 -1.22 19.03
N VAL A 217 4.99 -2.34 19.13
CA VAL A 217 3.53 -2.37 19.32
C VAL A 217 3.05 -1.54 20.50
N ASP A 218 3.81 -1.51 21.60
CA ASP A 218 3.49 -0.75 22.81
C ASP A 218 3.67 0.77 22.64
N ASN A 219 4.46 1.19 21.65
CA ASN A 219 4.76 2.59 21.37
C ASN A 219 3.84 3.19 20.31
N ILE A 220 3.11 2.34 19.55
CA ILE A 220 2.18 2.79 18.50
C ILE A 220 0.85 3.19 19.15
N LYS A 221 0.57 4.49 19.22
CA LYS A 221 -0.60 5.07 19.88
C LYS A 221 -1.29 6.10 18.99
N ALA A 222 -2.61 6.23 19.16
CA ALA A 222 -3.41 7.23 18.46
C ALA A 222 -2.94 8.66 18.78
N GLY A 223 -2.88 9.51 17.75
CA GLY A 223 -2.56 10.93 17.89
C GLY A 223 -1.11 11.25 18.24
N LEU A 224 -0.22 10.26 18.30
CA LEU A 224 1.21 10.49 18.55
C LEU A 224 1.97 10.62 17.23
N GLU A 225 2.64 11.74 17.04
CA GLU A 225 3.50 12.00 15.89
C GLU A 225 4.60 10.93 15.75
N ALA A 226 5.22 10.53 16.87
CA ALA A 226 6.25 9.48 16.89
C ALA A 226 5.72 8.13 16.34
N SER A 227 4.45 7.78 16.61
CA SER A 227 3.81 6.58 16.04
C SER A 227 3.63 6.71 14.52
N ALA A 228 3.13 7.84 14.06
CA ALA A 228 2.99 8.13 12.63
C ALA A 228 4.34 8.06 11.91
N ARG A 229 5.38 8.62 12.51
CA ARG A 229 6.76 8.62 11.98
C ARG A 229 7.33 7.20 11.87
N ILE A 230 7.17 6.36 12.91
CA ILE A 230 7.63 4.97 12.89
C ILE A 230 6.93 4.22 11.76
N VAL A 231 5.59 4.25 11.73
CA VAL A 231 4.81 3.49 10.76
C VAL A 231 5.09 3.98 9.33
N MET A 232 5.16 5.30 9.12
CA MET A 232 5.43 5.88 7.80
C MET A 232 6.81 5.49 7.26
N LYS A 233 7.87 5.56 8.07
CA LYS A 233 9.22 5.13 7.69
C LYS A 233 9.26 3.63 7.38
N THR A 234 8.50 2.85 8.12
CA THR A 234 8.44 1.40 7.93
C THR A 234 7.66 1.03 6.64
N LEU A 235 6.53 1.69 6.36
CA LEU A 235 5.79 1.53 5.10
C LEU A 235 6.64 1.93 3.89
N PHE A 236 7.39 3.03 4.02
CA PHE A 236 8.36 3.42 3.00
C PHE A 236 9.37 2.30 2.74
N SER A 237 9.96 1.71 3.80
CA SER A 237 10.94 0.62 3.67
C SER A 237 10.34 -0.63 3.01
N SER A 238 9.08 -1.00 3.33
CA SER A 238 8.36 -2.09 2.68
C SER A 238 8.14 -1.82 1.17
N GLY A 239 7.68 -0.61 0.82
CA GLY A 239 7.53 -0.19 -0.58
C GLY A 239 8.86 -0.25 -1.36
N MET A 240 9.97 0.09 -0.71
CA MET A 240 11.32 -0.03 -1.28
C MET A 240 11.72 -1.48 -1.53
N ALA A 241 11.34 -2.42 -0.66
CA ALA A 241 11.59 -3.84 -0.88
C ALA A 241 10.91 -4.34 -2.17
N ILE A 242 9.67 -3.86 -2.45
CA ILE A 242 8.94 -4.14 -3.69
C ILE A 242 9.71 -3.62 -4.92
N SER A 243 10.19 -2.37 -4.86
CA SER A 243 10.98 -1.77 -5.94
C SER A 243 12.29 -2.54 -6.21
N ILE A 244 13.03 -2.90 -5.16
CA ILE A 244 14.29 -3.67 -5.26
C ILE A 244 14.04 -5.06 -5.84
N ALA A 245 12.94 -5.71 -5.47
CA ALA A 245 12.59 -7.04 -5.98
C ALA A 245 12.06 -7.00 -7.44
N GLY A 246 11.60 -5.85 -7.92
CA GLY A 246 10.88 -5.72 -9.20
C GLY A 246 9.55 -6.48 -9.23
N SER A 247 9.03 -6.85 -8.06
CA SER A 247 7.77 -7.57 -7.88
C SER A 247 7.21 -7.32 -6.49
N SER A 248 5.89 -7.55 -6.29
CA SER A 248 5.26 -7.42 -4.97
C SER A 248 5.56 -8.58 -4.01
N ARG A 249 6.36 -9.57 -4.40
CA ARG A 249 6.64 -10.76 -3.58
C ARG A 249 7.12 -10.46 -2.16
N PRO A 250 7.97 -9.46 -1.90
CA PRO A 250 8.43 -9.16 -0.55
C PRO A 250 7.31 -8.79 0.44
N ALA A 251 6.21 -8.22 -0.07
CA ALA A 251 5.13 -7.69 0.75
C ALA A 251 3.74 -8.23 0.37
N SER A 252 3.65 -9.24 -0.49
CA SER A 252 2.35 -9.77 -0.93
C SER A 252 2.45 -11.26 -1.23
N GLY A 253 1.84 -12.08 -0.40
CA GLY A 253 1.75 -13.54 -0.49
C GLY A 253 0.31 -14.02 -0.45
N SER A 254 0.09 -15.17 0.16
CA SER A 254 -1.23 -15.81 0.33
C SER A 254 -2.20 -15.00 1.18
N GLU A 255 -1.72 -14.23 2.15
CA GLU A 255 -2.53 -13.30 2.95
C GLU A 255 -3.15 -12.20 2.10
N HIS A 256 -2.42 -11.71 1.10
CA HIS A 256 -2.95 -10.74 0.13
C HIS A 256 -3.91 -11.39 -0.86
N MET A 257 -3.65 -12.64 -1.28
CA MET A 257 -4.60 -13.39 -2.12
C MET A 257 -5.94 -13.57 -1.39
N PHE A 258 -5.91 -13.85 -0.09
CA PHE A 258 -7.10 -13.88 0.78
C PHE A 258 -7.79 -12.51 0.83
N SER A 259 -7.06 -11.41 1.03
CA SER A 259 -7.61 -10.05 1.03
C SER A 259 -8.30 -9.72 -0.30
N HIS A 260 -7.66 -10.00 -1.43
CA HIS A 260 -8.26 -9.78 -2.74
C HIS A 260 -9.46 -10.70 -3.05
N ALA A 261 -9.50 -11.89 -2.46
CA ALA A 261 -10.70 -12.74 -2.53
C ALA A 261 -11.88 -12.09 -1.80
N LEU A 262 -11.64 -11.50 -0.61
CA LEU A 262 -12.66 -10.72 0.09
C LEU A 262 -13.13 -9.50 -0.71
N ASP A 263 -12.20 -8.77 -1.35
CA ASP A 263 -12.53 -7.62 -2.21
C ASP A 263 -13.42 -8.03 -3.39
N LYS A 264 -13.30 -9.27 -3.86
CA LYS A 264 -14.10 -9.81 -4.97
C LYS A 264 -15.47 -10.31 -4.54
N ILE A 265 -15.58 -10.80 -3.29
CA ILE A 265 -16.83 -11.36 -2.74
C ILE A 265 -17.73 -10.24 -2.20
N LEU A 266 -17.16 -9.18 -1.62
CA LEU A 266 -17.87 -8.20 -0.83
C LEU A 266 -18.05 -6.87 -1.58
N ASP A 267 -19.25 -6.33 -1.56
CA ASP A 267 -19.53 -4.97 -2.07
C ASP A 267 -18.80 -3.87 -1.26
N LYS A 268 -18.63 -4.11 0.04
CA LYS A 268 -17.98 -3.20 0.98
C LYS A 268 -16.97 -3.95 1.85
N PRO A 269 -15.78 -4.23 1.30
CA PRO A 269 -14.74 -4.90 2.05
C PRO A 269 -14.20 -4.00 3.19
N ALA A 270 -13.52 -4.62 4.17
CA ALA A 270 -12.79 -3.91 5.20
C ALA A 270 -11.55 -3.19 4.62
N LEU A 271 -10.77 -2.50 5.44
CA LEU A 271 -9.51 -1.92 4.96
C LEU A 271 -8.54 -3.04 4.55
N HIS A 272 -7.79 -2.78 3.48
CA HIS A 272 -6.82 -3.73 2.93
C HIS A 272 -5.89 -4.33 4.00
N GLY A 273 -5.22 -3.49 4.80
CA GLY A 273 -4.33 -3.97 5.86
C GLY A 273 -5.05 -4.76 6.98
N GLU A 274 -6.34 -4.47 7.26
CA GLU A 274 -7.13 -5.26 8.20
C GLU A 274 -7.37 -6.68 7.66
N GLN A 275 -7.69 -6.81 6.38
CA GLN A 275 -7.88 -8.10 5.70
C GLN A 275 -6.55 -8.88 5.60
N CYS A 276 -5.46 -8.20 5.24
CA CYS A 276 -4.12 -8.79 5.18
C CYS A 276 -3.66 -9.28 6.56
N GLY A 277 -3.94 -8.51 7.63
CA GLY A 277 -3.64 -8.91 9.00
C GLY A 277 -4.32 -10.20 9.40
N ILE A 278 -5.62 -10.36 9.12
CA ILE A 278 -6.36 -11.61 9.36
C ILE A 278 -5.79 -12.74 8.49
N GLY A 279 -5.53 -12.48 7.21
CA GLY A 279 -4.88 -13.43 6.33
C GLY A 279 -3.54 -13.91 6.88
N THR A 280 -2.75 -13.01 7.47
CA THR A 280 -1.45 -13.34 8.07
C THR A 280 -1.57 -14.31 9.25
N ILE A 281 -2.57 -14.14 10.12
CA ILE A 281 -2.85 -15.07 11.21
C ILE A 281 -3.11 -16.48 10.66
N LEU A 282 -3.98 -16.58 9.65
CA LEU A 282 -4.36 -17.83 8.99
C LEU A 282 -3.15 -18.50 8.31
N MET A 283 -2.41 -17.75 7.50
CA MET A 283 -1.29 -18.30 6.74
C MET A 283 -0.10 -18.67 7.64
N MET A 284 0.13 -17.92 8.72
CA MET A 284 1.17 -18.26 9.69
C MET A 284 0.86 -19.57 10.41
N TYR A 285 -0.41 -19.87 10.69
CA TYR A 285 -0.84 -21.16 11.23
C TYR A 285 -0.51 -22.30 10.24
N LEU A 286 -0.81 -22.14 8.94
CA LEU A 286 -0.49 -23.13 7.92
C LEU A 286 1.01 -23.40 7.80
N TYR A 287 1.85 -22.38 8.01
CA TYR A 287 3.29 -22.54 8.10
C TYR A 287 3.79 -23.24 9.37
N GLY A 288 2.89 -23.54 10.33
CA GLY A 288 3.30 -24.06 11.64
C GLY A 288 4.12 -23.05 12.46
N GLY A 289 4.02 -21.76 12.11
CA GLY A 289 4.72 -20.69 12.82
C GLY A 289 3.94 -20.17 14.04
N ASP A 290 4.50 -19.15 14.70
CA ASP A 290 3.88 -18.53 15.87
C ASP A 290 2.75 -17.56 15.47
N TRP A 291 1.63 -18.11 15.05
CA TRP A 291 0.45 -17.33 14.67
C TRP A 291 -0.16 -16.56 15.85
N LYS A 292 0.07 -17.02 17.10
CA LYS A 292 -0.41 -16.32 18.29
C LYS A 292 0.36 -15.03 18.52
N PHE A 293 1.68 -15.05 18.32
CA PHE A 293 2.51 -13.84 18.33
C PHE A 293 2.03 -12.84 17.27
N ILE A 294 1.74 -13.31 16.05
CA ILE A 294 1.20 -12.45 14.97
C ILE A 294 -0.14 -11.85 15.38
N ARG A 295 -1.09 -12.68 15.85
CA ARG A 295 -2.41 -12.24 16.31
C ARG A 295 -2.30 -11.19 17.42
N ASP A 296 -1.48 -11.46 18.43
CA ASP A 296 -1.34 -10.59 19.58
C ASP A 296 -0.65 -9.26 19.21
N SER A 297 0.29 -9.28 18.26
CA SER A 297 0.92 -8.08 17.69
C SER A 297 -0.09 -7.23 16.91
N ILE A 298 -0.90 -7.84 16.03
CA ILE A 298 -1.98 -7.17 15.29
C ILE A 298 -2.99 -6.53 16.24
N LYS A 299 -3.40 -7.26 17.28
CA LYS A 299 -4.29 -6.76 18.33
C LYS A 299 -3.67 -5.57 19.09
N ALA A 300 -2.39 -5.64 19.42
CA ALA A 300 -1.69 -4.61 20.19
C ALA A 300 -1.60 -3.28 19.44
N VAL A 301 -1.44 -3.30 18.12
CA VAL A 301 -1.48 -2.09 17.28
C VAL A 301 -2.90 -1.60 17.00
N GLY A 302 -3.94 -2.25 17.57
CA GLY A 302 -5.34 -1.84 17.43
C GLY A 302 -6.04 -2.30 16.15
N ALA A 303 -5.43 -3.21 15.39
CA ALA A 303 -6.04 -3.78 14.21
C ALA A 303 -6.94 -5.00 14.56
N PRO A 304 -7.96 -5.31 13.75
CA PRO A 304 -8.85 -6.43 13.98
C PRO A 304 -8.15 -7.78 13.79
N ILE A 305 -8.59 -8.78 14.56
CA ILE A 305 -8.01 -10.13 14.56
C ILE A 305 -9.01 -11.23 14.20
N ASN A 306 -10.27 -10.88 13.93
CA ASN A 306 -11.32 -11.84 13.58
C ASN A 306 -12.41 -11.23 12.70
N ALA A 307 -13.23 -12.09 12.09
CA ALA A 307 -14.32 -11.75 11.19
C ALA A 307 -15.32 -10.74 11.79
N LYS A 308 -15.68 -10.94 13.04
CA LYS A 308 -16.64 -10.08 13.75
C LYS A 308 -16.15 -8.63 13.86
N GLN A 309 -14.85 -8.43 14.13
CA GLN A 309 -14.26 -7.10 14.30
C GLN A 309 -14.18 -6.31 12.99
N ILE A 310 -14.02 -7.01 11.87
CA ILE A 310 -14.06 -6.39 10.54
C ILE A 310 -15.43 -6.32 9.92
N GLY A 311 -16.46 -6.88 10.61
CA GLY A 311 -17.84 -6.86 10.15
C GLY A 311 -18.13 -7.76 8.94
N ILE A 312 -17.35 -8.83 8.77
CA ILE A 312 -17.48 -9.83 7.70
C ILE A 312 -18.12 -11.10 8.27
N ALA A 313 -18.99 -11.74 7.50
CA ALA A 313 -19.60 -13.00 7.91
C ALA A 313 -18.57 -14.14 7.90
N GLU A 314 -18.71 -15.09 8.83
CA GLU A 314 -17.82 -16.27 8.93
C GLU A 314 -17.76 -17.05 7.61
N GLU A 315 -18.89 -17.13 6.91
CA GLU A 315 -19.02 -17.80 5.62
C GLU A 315 -18.19 -17.14 4.53
N ASP A 316 -18.12 -15.78 4.51
CA ASP A 316 -17.31 -15.04 3.54
C ASP A 316 -15.81 -15.23 3.80
N ILE A 317 -15.40 -15.39 5.06
CA ILE A 317 -14.01 -15.74 5.41
C ILE A 317 -13.65 -17.13 4.84
N ILE A 318 -14.54 -18.10 4.98
CA ILE A 318 -14.32 -19.46 4.46
C ILE A 318 -14.28 -19.44 2.93
N GLU A 319 -15.21 -18.73 2.30
CA GLU A 319 -15.27 -18.62 0.84
C GLU A 319 -14.01 -17.93 0.29
N ALA A 320 -13.57 -16.85 0.93
CA ALA A 320 -12.34 -16.16 0.55
C ALA A 320 -11.09 -17.05 0.67
N LEU A 321 -11.00 -17.89 1.70
CA LEU A 321 -9.92 -18.86 1.86
C LEU A 321 -9.89 -19.90 0.74
N VAL A 322 -11.06 -20.40 0.34
CA VAL A 322 -11.19 -21.38 -0.75
C VAL A 322 -10.81 -20.73 -2.09
N MET A 323 -11.26 -19.49 -2.31
CA MET A 323 -11.03 -18.73 -3.54
C MET A 323 -9.62 -18.15 -3.66
N ALA A 324 -8.90 -17.97 -2.55
CA ALA A 324 -7.64 -17.22 -2.51
C ALA A 324 -6.63 -17.69 -3.56
N ASN A 325 -6.54 -19.02 -3.77
CA ASN A 325 -5.62 -19.58 -4.77
C ASN A 325 -5.94 -19.19 -6.22
N GLU A 326 -7.19 -18.87 -6.53
CA GLU A 326 -7.63 -18.49 -7.87
C GLU A 326 -7.37 -17.01 -8.20
N ILE A 327 -7.03 -16.20 -7.18
CA ILE A 327 -6.81 -14.74 -7.35
C ILE A 327 -5.55 -14.47 -8.18
N ARG A 328 -4.48 -15.23 -7.92
CA ARG A 328 -3.22 -15.15 -8.68
C ARG A 328 -2.66 -16.57 -8.89
N PRO A 329 -3.25 -17.34 -9.83
CA PRO A 329 -2.90 -18.75 -10.02
C PRO A 329 -1.44 -18.97 -10.45
N GLU A 330 -0.80 -17.95 -11.03
CA GLU A 330 0.61 -17.96 -11.38
C GLU A 330 1.55 -17.80 -10.16
N ARG A 331 1.01 -17.38 -9.02
CA ARG A 331 1.80 -17.12 -7.80
C ARG A 331 1.74 -18.29 -6.84
N TYR A 332 2.81 -19.07 -6.78
CA TYR A 332 2.90 -20.18 -5.84
C TYR A 332 3.07 -19.69 -4.40
N THR A 333 2.28 -20.25 -3.47
CA THR A 333 2.23 -19.90 -2.05
C THR A 333 1.99 -21.14 -1.19
N ILE A 334 1.83 -20.98 0.11
CA ILE A 334 1.46 -22.07 1.04
C ILE A 334 0.13 -22.73 0.67
N LEU A 335 -0.74 -22.05 -0.08
CA LEU A 335 -2.00 -22.62 -0.56
C LEU A 335 -1.81 -23.69 -1.64
N GLY A 336 -0.59 -23.83 -2.20
CA GLY A 336 -0.26 -24.80 -3.22
C GLY A 336 -0.91 -24.52 -4.58
N ASP A 337 -0.90 -25.49 -5.47
CA ASP A 337 -1.45 -25.34 -6.82
C ASP A 337 -3.00 -25.48 -6.87
N ASN A 338 -3.63 -26.07 -5.85
CA ASN A 338 -5.05 -26.41 -5.86
C ASN A 338 -5.88 -25.68 -4.76
N GLY A 339 -5.26 -24.82 -3.96
CA GLY A 339 -5.92 -24.20 -2.81
C GLY A 339 -6.23 -25.18 -1.68
N ILE A 340 -7.12 -24.78 -0.76
CA ILE A 340 -7.57 -25.59 0.37
C ILE A 340 -9.05 -25.93 0.25
N SER A 341 -9.47 -27.09 0.78
CA SER A 341 -10.89 -27.47 0.78
C SER A 341 -11.68 -26.61 1.75
N ARG A 342 -13.01 -26.56 1.57
CA ARG A 342 -13.90 -25.81 2.45
C ARG A 342 -13.83 -26.30 3.90
N GLU A 343 -13.70 -27.61 4.12
CA GLU A 343 -13.53 -28.20 5.47
C GLU A 343 -12.22 -27.75 6.10
N ALA A 344 -11.11 -27.73 5.31
CA ALA A 344 -9.82 -27.26 5.79
C ALA A 344 -9.85 -25.75 6.08
N ALA A 345 -10.53 -24.96 5.26
CA ALA A 345 -10.72 -23.52 5.47
C ALA A 345 -11.49 -23.22 6.77
N TYR A 346 -12.58 -23.97 7.03
CA TYR A 346 -13.34 -23.88 8.27
C TYR A 346 -12.48 -24.22 9.50
N GLU A 347 -11.80 -25.38 9.49
CA GLU A 347 -10.93 -25.79 10.60
C GLU A 347 -9.79 -24.78 10.83
N LEU A 348 -9.20 -24.24 9.77
CA LEU A 348 -8.16 -23.22 9.85
C LEU A 348 -8.69 -21.96 10.56
N ALA A 349 -9.80 -21.41 10.09
CA ALA A 349 -10.40 -20.19 10.64
C ALA A 349 -10.86 -20.38 12.10
N TYR A 350 -11.42 -21.54 12.41
CA TYR A 350 -11.84 -21.91 13.77
C TYR A 350 -10.63 -22.07 14.72
N LYS A 351 -9.58 -22.79 14.32
CA LYS A 351 -8.38 -23.04 15.15
C LYS A 351 -7.59 -21.77 15.42
N THR A 352 -7.63 -20.81 14.51
CA THR A 352 -6.95 -19.52 14.65
C THR A 352 -7.80 -18.46 15.35
N GLU A 353 -9.04 -18.80 15.76
CA GLU A 353 -9.98 -17.88 16.41
C GLU A 353 -10.37 -16.68 15.49
N VAL A 354 -10.29 -16.88 14.18
CA VAL A 354 -10.73 -15.88 13.20
C VAL A 354 -12.25 -15.92 13.02
N ILE A 355 -12.85 -17.09 13.20
CA ILE A 355 -14.31 -17.32 13.31
C ILE A 355 -14.66 -17.98 14.61
#